data_629109fb9a1ee9966350e574d7d0bbf1
#
_entry.id   629109fb9a1ee9966350e574d7d0bbf1
#
_cell.length_a   1.000
_cell.length_b   1.000
_cell.length_c   1.000
_cell.angle_alpha   90.00
_cell.angle_beta   90.00
_cell.angle_gamma   90.00
#
_symmetry.space_group_name_H-M   'P 1'
#
loop_
_entity.id
_entity.type
_entity.pdbx_description
1 polymer ?
#
loop_
_entity_poly.entity_id
_entity_poly.type
_entity_poly.pdbx_seq_one_letter_code
_entity_poly.pdbx_strand_id
1 'polypeptide(L)'
;EVSVAQHTNGFQTLANNGTYQKKYMVEKITDRDGKVIYQHKANPVQIYSPAAATIMQELMRGVINSGATTTYKSRISQVNGTLAGADWIGKTGTTNTNGDMWLMLSTPKMTLGGWIGHDDNSSMAALTGYNNNASYMAYMADAIYQADPNAWGVGDKFTLDPSVIKSDVL
;
A
#
# COMPACT_ATOMS: atom_id res chain seq x y z
N GLU A 1 -4.25 -1.01 -19.21
CA GLU A 1 -3.62 0.18 -18.59
C GLU A 1 -4.39 0.55 -17.33
N VAL A 2 -3.68 1.07 -16.32
CA VAL A 2 -4.23 1.46 -15.04
C VAL A 2 -3.47 2.67 -14.52
N SER A 3 -4.18 3.66 -13.94
CA SER A 3 -3.50 4.78 -13.28
C SER A 3 -2.97 4.37 -11.90
N VAL A 4 -1.95 5.08 -11.39
CA VAL A 4 -1.41 4.87 -10.03
C VAL A 4 -2.55 4.88 -9.01
N ALA A 5 -3.45 5.86 -9.10
CA ALA A 5 -4.58 5.99 -8.18
C ALA A 5 -5.58 4.82 -8.25
N GLN A 6 -5.83 4.25 -9.44
CA GLN A 6 -6.69 3.06 -9.58
C GLN A 6 -6.02 1.81 -9.02
N HIS A 7 -4.73 1.62 -9.30
CA HIS A 7 -3.96 0.48 -8.80
C HIS A 7 -3.84 0.51 -7.28
N THR A 8 -3.52 1.68 -6.71
CA THR A 8 -3.47 1.87 -5.25
C THR A 8 -4.80 1.58 -4.59
N ASN A 9 -5.92 2.03 -5.19
CA ASN A 9 -7.26 1.76 -4.68
C ASN A 9 -7.63 0.27 -4.77
N GLY A 10 -7.20 -0.43 -5.81
CA GLY A 10 -7.35 -1.88 -5.93
C GLY A 10 -6.55 -2.62 -4.85
N PHE A 11 -5.31 -2.21 -4.59
CA PHE A 11 -4.48 -2.80 -3.55
C PHE A 11 -5.04 -2.53 -2.14
N GLN A 12 -5.57 -1.34 -1.91
CA GLN A 12 -6.25 -0.97 -0.66
C GLN A 12 -7.44 -1.90 -0.36
N THR A 13 -8.13 -2.42 -1.37
CA THR A 13 -9.21 -3.40 -1.19
C THR A 13 -8.72 -4.66 -0.48
N LEU A 14 -7.52 -5.16 -0.82
CA LEU A 14 -6.92 -6.31 -0.14
C LEU A 14 -6.52 -5.96 1.30
N ALA A 15 -5.92 -4.79 1.52
CA ALA A 15 -5.56 -4.31 2.86
C ALA A 15 -6.78 -4.09 3.76
N ASN A 16 -7.94 -3.78 3.17
CA ASN A 16 -9.22 -3.58 3.84
C ASN A 16 -10.09 -4.84 3.86
N ASN A 17 -9.49 -6.00 4.10
CA ASN A 17 -10.16 -7.29 4.23
C ASN A 17 -11.12 -7.62 3.07
N GLY A 18 -10.74 -7.23 1.86
CA GLY A 18 -11.52 -7.48 0.65
C GLY A 18 -12.65 -6.49 0.37
N THR A 19 -12.78 -5.45 1.18
CA THR A 19 -13.80 -4.42 1.03
C THR A 19 -13.29 -3.26 0.17
N TYR A 20 -13.90 -3.07 -1.00
CA TYR A 20 -13.64 -1.96 -1.89
C TYR A 20 -14.38 -0.71 -1.46
N GLN A 21 -13.70 0.41 -1.46
CA GLN A 21 -14.29 1.74 -1.32
C GLN A 21 -13.89 2.59 -2.53
N LYS A 22 -14.86 3.15 -3.22
CA LYS A 22 -14.58 4.06 -4.34
C LYS A 22 -13.76 5.25 -3.84
N LYS A 23 -12.65 5.52 -4.52
CA LYS A 23 -11.80 6.68 -4.20
C LYS A 23 -12.55 7.99 -4.35
N TYR A 24 -12.27 8.93 -3.47
CA TYR A 24 -12.77 10.31 -3.50
C TYR A 24 -11.66 11.26 -3.06
N MET A 25 -11.79 12.53 -3.39
CA MET A 25 -10.81 13.57 -3.05
C MET A 25 -11.45 14.67 -2.18
N VAL A 26 -12.77 14.77 -2.20
CA VAL A 26 -13.50 15.78 -1.43
C VAL A 26 -14.43 15.06 -0.46
N GLU A 27 -14.16 15.23 0.82
CA GLU A 27 -14.98 14.62 1.87
C GLU A 27 -16.20 15.49 2.18
N LYS A 28 -16.00 16.80 2.28
CA LYS A 28 -17.02 17.74 2.70
C LYS A 28 -16.80 19.10 2.06
N ILE A 29 -17.88 19.75 1.66
CA ILE A 29 -17.90 21.15 1.23
C ILE A 29 -18.89 21.89 2.12
N THR A 30 -18.47 23.01 2.68
CA THR A 30 -19.35 23.93 3.42
C THR A 30 -19.34 25.31 2.76
N ASP A 31 -20.44 26.06 2.91
CA ASP A 31 -20.46 27.48 2.58
C ASP A 31 -19.75 28.32 3.67
N ARG A 32 -19.70 29.63 3.47
CA ARG A 32 -19.09 30.58 4.42
C ARG A 32 -19.75 30.62 5.79
N ASP A 33 -21.00 30.21 5.88
CA ASP A 33 -21.80 30.19 7.10
C ASP A 33 -21.71 28.82 7.83
N GLY A 34 -20.89 27.90 7.30
CA GLY A 34 -20.66 26.57 7.86
C GLY A 34 -21.71 25.53 7.47
N LYS A 35 -22.69 25.87 6.63
CA LYS A 35 -23.72 24.95 6.16
C LYS A 35 -23.09 23.94 5.18
N VAL A 36 -23.36 22.65 5.38
CA VAL A 36 -22.88 21.58 4.50
C VAL A 36 -23.60 21.63 3.16
N ILE A 37 -22.82 21.85 2.07
CA ILE A 37 -23.30 21.81 0.69
C ILE A 37 -23.13 20.39 0.11
N TYR A 38 -22.03 19.74 0.46
CA TYR A 38 -21.70 18.38 0.03
C TYR A 38 -21.07 17.60 1.18
N GLN A 39 -21.44 16.35 1.31
CA GLN A 39 -20.78 15.37 2.18
C GLN A 39 -20.63 14.06 1.42
N HIS A 40 -19.40 13.57 1.31
CA HIS A 40 -19.17 12.24 0.77
C HIS A 40 -19.88 11.19 1.62
N LYS A 41 -20.55 10.25 0.94
CA LYS A 41 -21.15 9.08 1.58
C LYS A 41 -20.39 7.84 1.14
N ALA A 42 -19.75 7.18 2.08
CA ALA A 42 -19.10 5.91 1.83
C ALA A 42 -20.13 4.86 1.39
N ASN A 43 -19.77 4.08 0.38
CA ASN A 43 -20.56 2.94 -0.09
C ASN A 43 -19.61 1.75 -0.31
N PRO A 44 -19.12 1.12 0.78
CA PRO A 44 -18.19 0.01 0.68
C PRO A 44 -18.88 -1.23 0.10
N VAL A 45 -18.12 -1.98 -0.72
CA VAL A 45 -18.59 -3.22 -1.36
C VAL A 45 -17.59 -4.34 -1.08
N GLN A 46 -18.06 -5.45 -0.55
CA GLN A 46 -17.23 -6.64 -0.36
C GLN A 46 -16.96 -7.29 -1.72
N ILE A 47 -15.70 -7.28 -2.16
CA ILE A 47 -15.25 -7.85 -3.44
C ILE A 47 -14.63 -9.24 -3.25
N TYR A 48 -13.77 -9.39 -2.23
CA TYR A 48 -13.17 -10.66 -1.85
C TYR A 48 -13.68 -11.08 -0.47
N SER A 49 -13.79 -12.36 -0.21
CA SER A 49 -14.10 -12.82 1.15
C SER A 49 -12.99 -12.38 2.13
N PRO A 50 -13.32 -12.06 3.39
CA PRO A 50 -12.32 -11.73 4.39
C PRO A 50 -11.23 -12.81 4.52
N ALA A 51 -11.61 -14.08 4.47
CA ALA A 51 -10.67 -15.20 4.49
C ALA A 51 -9.64 -15.12 3.35
N ALA A 52 -10.09 -14.92 2.11
CA ALA A 52 -9.19 -14.81 0.95
C ALA A 52 -8.29 -13.56 1.04
N ALA A 53 -8.85 -12.42 1.46
CA ALA A 53 -8.11 -11.18 1.59
C ALA A 53 -7.02 -11.28 2.66
N THR A 54 -7.33 -11.86 3.82
CA THR A 54 -6.36 -11.98 4.93
C THR A 54 -5.28 -13.02 4.65
N ILE A 55 -5.57 -14.09 3.92
CA ILE A 55 -4.54 -15.00 3.39
C ILE A 55 -3.59 -14.24 2.45
N MET A 56 -4.12 -13.41 1.54
CA MET A 56 -3.30 -12.61 0.65
C MET A 56 -2.44 -11.60 1.42
N GLN A 57 -2.96 -11.00 2.50
CA GLN A 57 -2.19 -10.12 3.38
C GLN A 57 -0.98 -10.86 3.99
N GLU A 58 -1.13 -12.10 4.45
CA GLU A 58 -0.03 -12.92 4.95
C GLU A 58 1.04 -13.17 3.88
N LEU A 59 0.63 -13.52 2.65
CA LEU A 59 1.56 -13.72 1.54
C LEU A 59 2.32 -12.41 1.21
N MET A 60 1.63 -11.27 1.18
CA MET A 60 2.23 -9.98 0.90
C MET A 60 3.12 -9.47 2.05
N ARG A 61 2.86 -9.86 3.30
CA ARG A 61 3.77 -9.63 4.43
C ARG A 61 5.09 -10.36 4.21
N GLY A 62 5.05 -11.59 3.70
CA GLY A 62 6.23 -12.36 3.32
C GLY A 62 7.08 -11.65 2.28
N VAL A 63 6.49 -11.00 1.29
CA VAL A 63 7.21 -10.21 0.26
C VAL A 63 8.06 -9.11 0.90
N ILE A 64 7.50 -8.36 1.84
CA ILE A 64 8.22 -7.26 2.51
C ILE A 64 9.31 -7.79 3.45
N ASN A 65 9.01 -8.82 4.23
CA ASN A 65 9.92 -9.31 5.26
C ASN A 65 11.06 -10.17 4.71
N SER A 66 10.85 -10.90 3.61
CA SER A 66 11.90 -11.74 3.00
C SER A 66 13.00 -10.92 2.32
N GLY A 67 12.69 -9.72 1.87
CA GLY A 67 13.62 -8.92 1.06
C GLY A 67 13.92 -9.48 -0.34
N ALA A 68 13.25 -10.57 -0.73
CA ALA A 68 13.57 -11.28 -1.98
C ALA A 68 13.23 -10.49 -3.25
N THR A 69 12.18 -9.66 -3.21
CA THR A 69 11.69 -8.89 -4.36
C THR A 69 11.70 -7.38 -4.14
N THR A 70 12.06 -6.91 -2.95
CA THR A 70 12.17 -5.48 -2.64
C THR A 70 13.16 -5.22 -1.51
N THR A 71 13.84 -4.10 -1.59
CA THR A 71 14.72 -3.60 -0.51
C THR A 71 13.97 -2.67 0.47
N TYR A 72 12.65 -2.55 0.34
CA TYR A 72 11.87 -1.59 1.12
C TYR A 72 12.09 -1.72 2.64
N LYS A 73 12.07 -2.94 3.18
CA LYS A 73 12.27 -3.16 4.63
C LYS A 73 13.61 -2.62 5.12
N SER A 74 14.68 -2.84 4.35
CA SER A 74 16.00 -2.29 4.66
C SER A 74 16.02 -0.77 4.54
N ARG A 75 15.39 -0.21 3.51
CA ARG A 75 15.35 1.26 3.30
C ARG A 75 14.56 1.97 4.39
N ILE A 76 13.37 1.49 4.71
CA ILE A 76 12.57 2.12 5.77
C ILE A 76 13.26 2.02 7.13
N SER A 77 14.01 0.95 7.41
CA SER A 77 14.80 0.81 8.63
C SER A 77 15.92 1.85 8.73
N GLN A 78 16.51 2.24 7.60
CA GLN A 78 17.55 3.28 7.54
C GLN A 78 16.95 4.69 7.67
N VAL A 79 15.76 4.91 7.12
CA VAL A 79 15.08 6.22 7.09
C VAL A 79 14.34 6.49 8.39
N ASN A 80 13.58 5.51 8.89
CA ASN A 80 12.76 5.63 10.08
C ASN A 80 12.58 4.28 10.78
N GLY A 81 13.34 4.05 11.87
CA GLY A 81 13.30 2.81 12.64
C GLY A 81 11.93 2.51 13.27
N THR A 82 11.14 3.52 13.61
CA THR A 82 9.78 3.34 14.14
C THR A 82 8.86 2.76 13.08
N LEU A 83 8.88 3.32 11.87
CA LEU A 83 8.10 2.81 10.73
C LEU A 83 8.55 1.42 10.28
N ALA A 84 9.81 1.07 10.46
CA ALA A 84 10.29 -0.28 10.19
C ALA A 84 9.60 -1.35 11.06
N GLY A 85 9.08 -0.97 12.23
CA GLY A 85 8.31 -1.83 13.13
C GLY A 85 6.83 -2.00 12.77
N ALA A 86 6.30 -1.20 11.84
CA ALA A 86 4.92 -1.32 11.39
C ALA A 86 4.69 -2.66 10.66
N ASP A 87 3.44 -3.10 10.65
CA ASP A 87 3.04 -4.34 9.96
C ASP A 87 2.81 -4.06 8.48
N TRP A 88 3.89 -4.15 7.70
CA TRP A 88 3.89 -3.88 6.28
C TRP A 88 3.51 -5.09 5.45
N ILE A 89 2.59 -4.89 4.53
CA ILE A 89 2.34 -5.78 3.40
C ILE A 89 2.67 -5.05 2.09
N GLY A 90 3.04 -5.78 1.05
CA GLY A 90 3.36 -5.12 -0.21
C GLY A 90 3.60 -6.08 -1.36
N LYS A 91 3.68 -5.49 -2.56
CA LYS A 91 3.99 -6.22 -3.79
C LYS A 91 4.72 -5.30 -4.78
N THR A 92 5.76 -5.82 -5.37
CA THR A 92 6.46 -5.19 -6.50
C THR A 92 5.83 -5.59 -7.82
N GLY A 93 5.99 -4.75 -8.83
CA GLY A 93 5.68 -5.06 -10.22
C GLY A 93 6.78 -4.52 -11.12
N THR A 94 7.22 -5.33 -12.09
CA THR A 94 8.18 -4.90 -13.12
C THR A 94 7.74 -5.50 -14.45
N THR A 95 7.59 -4.68 -15.48
CA THR A 95 7.27 -5.16 -16.82
C THR A 95 8.50 -5.83 -17.45
N ASN A 96 8.27 -6.74 -18.42
CA ASN A 96 9.33 -7.53 -19.05
C ASN A 96 10.41 -6.67 -19.70
N THR A 97 10.06 -5.48 -20.16
CA THR A 97 10.98 -4.51 -20.78
C THR A 97 11.59 -3.54 -19.76
N ASN A 98 11.32 -3.69 -18.47
CA ASN A 98 11.69 -2.73 -17.43
C ASN A 98 11.18 -1.29 -17.71
N GLY A 99 10.09 -1.13 -18.45
CA GLY A 99 9.47 0.17 -18.72
C GLY A 99 8.66 0.69 -17.54
N ASP A 100 8.15 -0.22 -16.68
CA ASP A 100 7.36 0.12 -15.49
C ASP A 100 7.90 -0.61 -14.27
N MET A 101 8.05 0.11 -13.19
CA MET A 101 8.39 -0.44 -11.87
C MET A 101 7.42 0.06 -10.82
N TRP A 102 6.70 -0.87 -10.22
CA TRP A 102 5.69 -0.61 -9.21
C TRP A 102 6.12 -1.10 -7.84
N LEU A 103 5.71 -0.37 -6.81
CA LEU A 103 5.70 -0.86 -5.44
C LEU A 103 4.42 -0.43 -4.76
N MET A 104 3.64 -1.39 -4.31
CA MET A 104 2.46 -1.20 -3.48
C MET A 104 2.78 -1.58 -2.06
N LEU A 105 2.41 -0.73 -1.12
CA LEU A 105 2.65 -0.91 0.31
C LEU A 105 1.37 -0.62 1.09
N SER A 106 1.11 -1.38 2.13
CA SER A 106 0.07 -1.06 3.10
C SER A 106 0.49 -1.40 4.52
N THR A 107 -0.04 -0.63 5.44
CA THR A 107 -0.27 -1.02 6.84
C THR A 107 -1.77 -1.19 7.04
N PRO A 108 -2.26 -1.62 8.23
CA PRO A 108 -3.69 -1.68 8.50
C PRO A 108 -4.44 -0.36 8.32
N LYS A 109 -3.75 0.79 8.37
CA LYS A 109 -4.38 2.12 8.28
C LYS A 109 -4.22 2.81 6.94
N MET A 110 -3.14 2.56 6.21
CA MET A 110 -2.81 3.33 5.02
C MET A 110 -2.25 2.47 3.90
N THR A 111 -2.61 2.82 2.68
CA THR A 111 -2.04 2.24 1.45
C THR A 111 -1.31 3.30 0.65
N LEU A 112 -0.11 3.00 0.21
CA LEU A 112 0.73 3.84 -0.62
C LEU A 112 1.12 3.09 -1.89
N GLY A 113 0.87 3.69 -3.05
CA GLY A 113 1.27 3.16 -4.36
C GLY A 113 2.33 4.04 -5.01
N GLY A 114 3.41 3.43 -5.48
CA GLY A 114 4.48 4.10 -6.21
C GLY A 114 4.74 3.47 -7.56
N TRP A 115 4.95 4.31 -8.54
CA TRP A 115 5.35 3.95 -9.91
C TRP A 115 6.55 4.76 -10.34
N ILE A 116 7.47 4.12 -11.03
CA ILE A 116 8.59 4.76 -11.71
C ILE A 116 8.63 4.19 -13.12
N GLY A 117 8.77 5.06 -14.11
CA GLY A 117 8.84 4.71 -15.53
C GLY A 117 9.10 5.93 -16.38
N HIS A 118 9.25 5.69 -17.68
CA HIS A 118 9.34 6.74 -18.69
C HIS A 118 7.99 6.87 -19.41
N ASP A 119 7.59 8.09 -19.75
CA ASP A 119 6.31 8.37 -20.41
C ASP A 119 6.21 7.71 -21.81
N ASP A 120 7.35 7.50 -22.47
CA ASP A 120 7.46 6.80 -23.75
C ASP A 120 7.60 5.27 -23.59
N ASN A 121 7.48 4.76 -22.36
CA ASN A 121 7.66 3.35 -22.02
C ASN A 121 9.03 2.76 -22.40
N SER A 122 10.05 3.63 -22.55
CA SER A 122 11.42 3.18 -22.75
C SER A 122 11.96 2.45 -21.52
N SER A 123 12.89 1.52 -21.75
CA SER A 123 13.46 0.69 -20.70
C SER A 123 14.29 1.50 -19.71
N MET A 124 14.08 1.25 -18.43
CA MET A 124 14.97 1.70 -17.35
C MET A 124 16.04 0.63 -17.05
N ALA A 125 17.20 1.04 -16.52
CA ALA A 125 18.16 0.08 -15.98
C ALA A 125 17.51 -0.68 -14.80
N ALA A 126 17.39 -2.00 -14.90
CA ALA A 126 16.60 -2.85 -14.00
C ALA A 126 16.93 -2.65 -12.51
N LEU A 127 18.22 -2.56 -12.16
CA LEU A 127 18.65 -2.37 -10.77
C LEU A 127 18.38 -0.96 -10.25
N THR A 128 18.38 0.04 -11.11
CA THR A 128 18.16 1.43 -10.72
C THR A 128 16.70 1.67 -10.31
N GLY A 129 15.74 1.23 -11.12
CA GLY A 129 14.32 1.37 -10.81
C GLY A 129 13.90 0.62 -9.55
N TYR A 130 14.36 -0.61 -9.37
CA TYR A 130 14.07 -1.43 -8.20
C TYR A 130 14.50 -0.76 -6.88
N ASN A 131 15.75 -0.29 -6.80
CA ASN A 131 16.27 0.36 -5.61
C ASN A 131 15.68 1.76 -5.39
N ASN A 132 15.50 2.52 -6.48
CA ASN A 132 14.96 3.87 -6.40
C ASN A 132 13.50 3.87 -5.93
N ASN A 133 12.68 2.93 -6.42
CA ASN A 133 11.29 2.84 -5.99
C ASN A 133 11.18 2.55 -4.48
N ALA A 134 11.95 1.59 -3.97
CA ALA A 134 11.99 1.28 -2.54
C ALA A 134 12.47 2.47 -1.69
N SER A 135 13.51 3.19 -2.15
CA SER A 135 14.03 4.38 -1.46
C SER A 135 13.03 5.53 -1.48
N TYR A 136 12.49 5.85 -2.64
CA TYR A 136 11.45 6.87 -2.81
C TYR A 136 10.25 6.62 -1.88
N MET A 137 9.74 5.39 -1.87
CA MET A 137 8.60 5.02 -1.04
C MET A 137 8.92 5.07 0.46
N ALA A 138 10.16 4.78 0.87
CA ALA A 138 10.58 4.90 2.27
C ALA A 138 10.62 6.38 2.72
N TYR A 139 11.15 7.28 1.89
CA TYR A 139 11.13 8.72 2.20
C TYR A 139 9.72 9.30 2.19
N MET A 140 8.85 8.86 1.26
CA MET A 140 7.43 9.25 1.25
C MET A 140 6.73 8.79 2.53
N ALA A 141 6.96 7.55 2.96
CA ALA A 141 6.37 7.03 4.19
C ALA A 141 6.82 7.82 5.42
N ASP A 142 8.11 8.17 5.48
CA ASP A 142 8.63 9.01 6.56
C ASP A 142 8.04 10.42 6.54
N ALA A 143 7.97 11.06 5.38
CA ALA A 143 7.37 12.39 5.26
C ALA A 143 5.92 12.43 5.75
N ILE A 144 5.13 11.40 5.43
CA ILE A 144 3.76 11.24 5.94
C ILE A 144 3.77 11.07 7.47
N TYR A 145 4.67 10.24 8.00
CA TYR A 145 4.81 10.02 9.44
C TYR A 145 5.21 11.29 10.20
N GLN A 146 6.10 12.10 9.64
CA GLN A 146 6.49 13.39 10.23
C GLN A 146 5.31 14.38 10.26
N ALA A 147 4.43 14.32 9.27
CA ALA A 147 3.21 15.16 9.22
C ALA A 147 2.12 14.65 10.18
N ASP A 148 1.94 13.33 10.28
CA ASP A 148 1.02 12.66 11.20
C ASP A 148 1.58 11.31 11.65
N PRO A 149 2.14 11.22 12.87
CA PRO A 149 2.68 9.98 13.43
C PRO A 149 1.67 8.83 13.55
N ASN A 150 0.37 9.11 13.53
CA ASN A 150 -0.68 8.10 13.64
C ASN A 150 -1.14 7.57 12.28
N ALA A 151 -0.73 8.21 11.18
CA ALA A 151 -1.21 7.87 9.82
C ALA A 151 -0.98 6.40 9.45
N TRP A 152 0.16 5.84 9.85
CA TRP A 152 0.54 4.46 9.51
C TRP A 152 0.04 3.40 10.49
N GLY A 153 -0.46 3.78 11.68
CA GLY A 153 -0.88 2.82 12.70
C GLY A 153 0.22 1.82 13.06
N VAL A 154 1.39 2.32 13.48
CA VAL A 154 2.60 1.51 13.71
C VAL A 154 2.37 0.33 14.68
N GLY A 155 1.47 0.49 15.66
CA GLY A 155 1.09 -0.57 16.61
C GLY A 155 0.03 -1.54 16.09
N ASP A 156 -0.64 -1.21 14.99
CA ASP A 156 -1.73 -2.01 14.44
C ASP A 156 -1.19 -3.22 13.66
N LYS A 157 -1.98 -4.30 13.61
CA LYS A 157 -1.61 -5.54 12.92
C LYS A 157 -2.72 -6.01 11.99
N PHE A 158 -2.34 -6.54 10.85
CA PHE A 158 -3.25 -7.35 10.04
C PHE A 158 -3.49 -8.68 10.76
N THR A 159 -4.73 -9.10 10.82
CA THR A 159 -5.14 -10.35 11.48
C THR A 159 -5.84 -11.26 10.49
N LEU A 160 -5.55 -12.56 10.58
CA LEU A 160 -6.26 -13.55 9.78
C LEU A 160 -7.74 -13.58 10.15
N ASP A 161 -8.58 -13.83 9.16
CA ASP A 161 -10.00 -14.13 9.40
C ASP A 161 -10.11 -15.35 10.30
N PRO A 162 -11.04 -15.37 11.26
CA PRO A 162 -11.19 -16.50 12.22
C PRO A 162 -11.46 -17.85 11.55
N SER A 163 -11.95 -17.86 10.31
CA SER A 163 -12.17 -19.10 9.54
C SER A 163 -10.88 -19.69 8.94
N VAL A 164 -9.78 -18.93 8.96
CA VAL A 164 -8.49 -19.35 8.42
C VAL A 164 -7.64 -19.99 9.50
N ILE A 165 -7.23 -21.23 9.29
CA ILE A 165 -6.32 -21.95 10.17
C ILE A 165 -4.91 -21.86 9.60
N LYS A 166 -3.99 -21.30 10.39
CA LYS A 166 -2.57 -21.33 10.08
C LYS A 166 -1.94 -22.57 10.72
N SER A 167 -1.36 -23.44 9.90
CA SER A 167 -0.60 -24.61 10.37
C SER A 167 0.79 -24.60 9.75
N ASP A 168 1.77 -25.10 10.50
CA ASP A 168 3.09 -25.37 9.93
C ASP A 168 2.99 -26.61 9.04
N VAL A 169 3.57 -26.52 7.84
CA VAL A 169 3.75 -27.68 6.97
C VAL A 169 5.01 -28.39 7.44
N LEU A 170 4.86 -29.64 7.85
CA LEU A 170 5.97 -30.51 8.25
C LEU A 170 6.84 -30.89 7.05
#